data_ebc38860817c3a56beec386fbd23f90b
#
_entry.id   ebc38860817c3a56beec386fbd23f90b
#
_cell.length_a   1.000
_cell.length_b   1.000
_cell.length_c   1.000
_cell.angle_alpha   90.00
_cell.angle_beta   90.00
_cell.angle_gamma   90.00
#
_symmetry.space_group_name_H-M   'P 1'
#
loop_
_entity.id
_entity.type
_entity.pdbx_description
1 polymer ?
#
loop_
_entity_poly.entity_id
_entity_poly.type
_entity_poly.pdbx_seq_one_letter_code
_entity_poly.pdbx_strand_id
1 'polypeptide(L)'
;MLRLLLMLLPLLPLTALAEPWHLRVQGSNTIGSALLPALVQGQLRALQATHIEQLPGAQANETVIIARSAQGQPLRINIAAHGSSTGFTALAHGEADLAAASRPISDAEAQQLKALGDLRAASAEQVIGLDGVAVIVHPDNPLPQLTTQQLAQVFAGQVQRWEELGVPGGAIHLYARDDRSGTFETFKALVLE
;
A
#
# COMPACT_ATOMS: atom_id res chain seq x y z
N MET A 1 -52.74 8.62 55.05
CA MET A 1 -51.33 8.20 55.13
C MET A 1 -50.94 7.66 53.74
N LEU A 2 -50.24 8.45 52.96
CA LEU A 2 -49.80 8.11 51.59
C LEU A 2 -48.39 7.50 51.68
N ARG A 3 -48.23 6.23 51.35
CA ARG A 3 -46.91 5.57 51.32
C ARG A 3 -46.32 5.76 49.94
N LEU A 4 -45.25 6.57 49.88
CA LEU A 4 -44.42 6.79 48.69
C LEU A 4 -43.51 5.54 48.51
N LEU A 5 -43.78 4.71 47.51
CA LEU A 5 -42.92 3.55 47.14
C LEU A 5 -41.82 4.08 46.21
N LEU A 6 -40.62 4.28 46.74
CA LEU A 6 -39.46 4.65 45.97
C LEU A 6 -38.94 3.41 45.24
N MET A 7 -39.22 3.27 43.92
CA MET A 7 -38.60 2.25 43.08
C MET A 7 -37.11 2.64 42.84
N LEU A 8 -36.22 1.89 43.46
CA LEU A 8 -34.80 1.93 43.13
C LEU A 8 -34.59 1.23 41.81
N LEU A 9 -34.46 1.97 40.70
CA LEU A 9 -34.02 1.42 39.43
C LEU A 9 -32.50 1.06 39.57
N PRO A 10 -32.07 -0.18 39.32
CA PRO A 10 -30.67 -0.51 39.30
C PRO A 10 -30.01 0.24 38.11
N LEU A 11 -29.05 1.15 38.40
CA LEU A 11 -28.14 1.68 37.39
C LEU A 11 -27.28 0.51 36.88
N LEU A 12 -27.69 -0.10 35.77
CA LEU A 12 -26.80 -0.99 35.03
C LEU A 12 -25.61 -0.16 34.55
N PRO A 13 -24.36 -0.58 34.83
CA PRO A 13 -23.20 0.10 34.29
C PRO A 13 -23.29 0.02 32.77
N LEU A 14 -23.44 1.15 32.08
CA LEU A 14 -23.17 1.24 30.64
C LEU A 14 -21.68 0.94 30.50
N THR A 15 -21.32 -0.28 30.15
CA THR A 15 -19.98 -0.58 29.67
C THR A 15 -19.83 0.16 28.34
N ALA A 16 -19.18 1.32 28.36
CA ALA A 16 -18.77 1.99 27.15
C ALA A 16 -17.87 1.01 26.39
N LEU A 17 -18.36 0.50 25.27
CA LEU A 17 -17.55 -0.26 24.35
C LEU A 17 -16.44 0.69 23.90
N ALA A 18 -15.21 0.44 24.32
CA ALA A 18 -14.07 1.21 23.90
C ALA A 18 -14.00 1.13 22.37
N GLU A 19 -13.98 2.30 21.72
CA GLU A 19 -13.76 2.37 20.28
C GLU A 19 -12.46 1.63 19.93
N PRO A 20 -12.45 0.82 18.87
CA PRO A 20 -11.24 0.10 18.48
C PRO A 20 -10.15 1.10 18.10
N TRP A 21 -8.93 0.87 18.58
CA TRP A 21 -7.79 1.57 18.01
C TRP A 21 -7.68 1.24 16.53
N HIS A 22 -7.65 2.27 15.69
CA HIS A 22 -7.77 2.12 14.25
C HIS A 22 -6.55 2.70 13.54
N LEU A 23 -5.93 1.90 12.67
CA LEU A 23 -4.86 2.30 11.77
C LEU A 23 -5.30 2.08 10.32
N ARG A 24 -5.18 3.10 9.50
CA ARG A 24 -5.51 3.07 8.07
C ARG A 24 -4.24 3.23 7.26
N VAL A 25 -3.91 2.24 6.45
CA VAL A 25 -2.75 2.27 5.55
C VAL A 25 -3.24 2.14 4.12
N GLN A 26 -2.83 3.05 3.25
CA GLN A 26 -3.17 2.98 1.83
C GLN A 26 -1.92 3.13 0.97
N GLY A 27 -1.95 2.59 -0.24
CA GLY A 27 -0.91 2.84 -1.24
C GLY A 27 -0.45 1.62 -2.02
N SER A 28 0.86 1.40 -2.06
CA SER A 28 1.54 0.44 -2.94
C SER A 28 1.01 -0.98 -2.85
N ASN A 29 0.75 -1.59 -4.00
CA ASN A 29 0.45 -3.01 -4.10
C ASN A 29 1.67 -3.88 -3.73
N THR A 30 2.88 -3.46 -4.08
CA THR A 30 4.13 -4.17 -3.73
C THR A 30 4.24 -4.37 -2.22
N ILE A 31 3.90 -3.34 -1.44
CA ILE A 31 3.96 -3.38 0.02
C ILE A 31 2.67 -3.95 0.61
N GLY A 32 1.52 -3.45 0.16
CA GLY A 32 0.23 -3.65 0.83
C GLY A 32 -0.40 -5.02 0.58
N SER A 33 -0.06 -5.72 -0.52
CA SER A 33 -0.73 -6.99 -0.85
C SER A 33 -0.32 -8.16 0.05
N ALA A 34 0.96 -8.27 0.40
CA ALA A 34 1.47 -9.39 1.20
C ALA A 34 2.42 -8.96 2.32
N LEU A 35 3.39 -8.07 2.02
CA LEU A 35 4.43 -7.69 2.97
C LEU A 35 3.85 -6.99 4.21
N LEU A 36 3.04 -5.96 4.01
CA LEU A 36 2.48 -5.18 5.12
C LEU A 36 1.55 -6.01 6.02
N PRO A 37 0.61 -6.83 5.50
CA PRO A 37 -0.16 -7.74 6.34
C PRO A 37 0.71 -8.66 7.20
N ALA A 38 1.79 -9.20 6.64
CA ALA A 38 2.72 -10.05 7.39
C ALA A 38 3.48 -9.29 8.47
N LEU A 39 3.97 -8.07 8.18
CA LEU A 39 4.64 -7.20 9.14
C LEU A 39 3.71 -6.81 10.29
N VAL A 40 2.47 -6.40 9.98
CA VAL A 40 1.45 -6.04 10.98
C VAL A 40 1.16 -7.21 11.90
N GLN A 41 0.92 -8.41 11.35
CA GLN A 41 0.68 -9.59 12.17
C GLN A 41 1.91 -9.95 13.03
N GLY A 42 3.12 -9.86 12.47
CA GLY A 42 4.37 -10.06 13.22
C GLY A 42 4.50 -9.10 14.38
N GLN A 43 4.25 -7.82 14.15
CA GLN A 43 4.28 -6.80 15.19
C GLN A 43 3.22 -7.02 16.27
N LEU A 44 1.99 -7.35 15.87
CA LEU A 44 0.92 -7.66 16.82
C LEU A 44 1.28 -8.84 17.74
N ARG A 45 1.90 -9.90 17.18
CA ARG A 45 2.40 -11.04 17.98
C ARG A 45 3.50 -10.61 18.95
N ALA A 46 4.46 -9.80 18.48
CA ALA A 46 5.52 -9.27 19.31
C ALA A 46 5.00 -8.41 20.47
N LEU A 47 3.90 -7.69 20.26
CA LEU A 47 3.18 -6.91 21.26
C LEU A 47 2.21 -7.75 22.11
N GLN A 48 2.27 -9.08 22.02
CA GLN A 48 1.42 -10.01 22.76
C GLN A 48 -0.11 -9.83 22.48
N ALA A 49 -0.46 -9.32 21.31
CA ALA A 49 -1.83 -9.25 20.89
C ALA A 49 -2.42 -10.66 20.66
N THR A 50 -3.70 -10.79 20.92
CA THR A 50 -4.45 -12.04 20.80
C THR A 50 -5.56 -11.91 19.75
N HIS A 51 -6.18 -13.03 19.35
CA HIS A 51 -7.29 -13.06 18.38
C HIS A 51 -6.95 -12.32 17.09
N ILE A 52 -5.70 -12.51 16.57
CA ILE A 52 -5.24 -11.89 15.34
C ILE A 52 -5.90 -12.63 14.17
N GLU A 53 -6.74 -11.92 13.44
CA GLU A 53 -7.47 -12.44 12.28
C GLU A 53 -7.28 -11.50 11.09
N GLN A 54 -7.07 -12.09 9.90
CA GLN A 54 -6.99 -11.35 8.64
C GLN A 54 -8.23 -11.65 7.82
N LEU A 55 -8.92 -10.60 7.42
CA LEU A 55 -10.16 -10.63 6.65
C LEU A 55 -9.96 -9.89 5.32
N PRO A 56 -10.68 -10.24 4.26
CA PRO A 56 -10.74 -9.42 3.05
C PRO A 56 -11.38 -8.06 3.38
N GLY A 57 -10.92 -7.01 2.69
CA GLY A 57 -11.57 -5.70 2.74
C GLY A 57 -12.81 -5.63 1.85
N ALA A 58 -13.35 -4.43 1.67
CA ALA A 58 -14.56 -4.20 0.88
C ALA A 58 -14.29 -4.32 -0.63
N GLN A 59 -13.06 -4.07 -1.07
CA GLN A 59 -12.66 -4.13 -2.46
C GLN A 59 -11.49 -5.09 -2.67
N ALA A 60 -11.20 -5.40 -3.93
CA ALA A 60 -10.01 -6.17 -4.28
C ALA A 60 -8.74 -5.45 -3.81
N ASN A 61 -7.73 -6.20 -3.37
CA ASN A 61 -6.48 -5.70 -2.81
C ASN A 61 -6.65 -4.92 -1.49
N GLU A 62 -7.74 -5.14 -0.78
CA GLU A 62 -7.91 -4.63 0.57
C GLU A 62 -7.87 -5.76 1.59
N THR A 63 -7.29 -5.46 2.73
CA THR A 63 -7.16 -6.38 3.87
C THR A 63 -7.52 -5.66 5.16
N VAL A 64 -8.25 -6.33 6.03
CA VAL A 64 -8.53 -5.88 7.38
C VAL A 64 -7.90 -6.85 8.36
N ILE A 65 -7.09 -6.35 9.29
CA ILE A 65 -6.57 -7.14 10.39
C ILE A 65 -7.25 -6.67 11.67
N ILE A 66 -7.86 -7.60 12.37
CA ILE A 66 -8.46 -7.38 13.67
C ILE A 66 -7.67 -8.16 14.73
N ALA A 67 -7.58 -7.59 15.91
CA ALA A 67 -6.89 -8.21 17.03
C ALA A 67 -7.37 -7.65 18.38
N ARG A 68 -6.87 -8.20 19.47
CA ARG A 68 -6.98 -7.61 20.79
C ARG A 68 -5.57 -7.35 21.36
N SER A 69 -5.34 -6.17 21.91
CA SER A 69 -4.08 -5.85 22.59
C SER A 69 -3.88 -6.79 23.80
N ALA A 70 -2.69 -6.78 24.37
CA ALA A 70 -2.40 -7.52 25.62
C ALA A 70 -3.34 -7.10 26.78
N GLN A 71 -3.88 -5.88 26.74
CA GLN A 71 -4.85 -5.36 27.71
C GLN A 71 -6.33 -5.62 27.30
N GLY A 72 -6.54 -6.39 26.22
CA GLY A 72 -7.88 -6.76 25.74
C GLY A 72 -8.59 -5.70 24.89
N GLN A 73 -7.94 -4.56 24.58
CA GLN A 73 -8.53 -3.51 23.74
C GLN A 73 -8.65 -3.98 22.28
N PRO A 74 -9.76 -3.70 21.60
CA PRO A 74 -9.92 -4.05 20.20
C PRO A 74 -9.00 -3.19 19.34
N LEU A 75 -8.35 -3.85 18.35
CA LEU A 75 -7.46 -3.24 17.36
C LEU A 75 -8.02 -3.54 15.97
N ARG A 76 -7.97 -2.55 15.08
CA ARG A 76 -8.37 -2.70 13.69
C ARG A 76 -7.37 -2.00 12.78
N ILE A 77 -6.81 -2.73 11.83
CA ILE A 77 -5.89 -2.20 10.83
C ILE A 77 -6.50 -2.44 9.45
N ASN A 78 -6.76 -1.37 8.72
CA ASN A 78 -7.23 -1.42 7.34
C ASN A 78 -6.07 -1.15 6.40
N ILE A 79 -5.88 -2.01 5.42
CA ILE A 79 -4.83 -1.91 4.41
C ILE A 79 -5.51 -1.89 3.04
N ALA A 80 -5.29 -0.84 2.23
CA ALA A 80 -5.78 -0.72 0.87
C ALA A 80 -4.59 -0.57 -0.10
N ALA A 81 -4.37 -1.60 -0.94
CA ALA A 81 -3.23 -1.68 -1.83
C ALA A 81 -3.63 -1.35 -3.28
N HIS A 82 -3.80 -0.06 -3.58
CA HIS A 82 -4.34 0.43 -4.86
C HIS A 82 -3.32 1.22 -5.69
N GLY A 83 -2.04 1.28 -5.26
CA GLY A 83 -0.95 2.00 -5.90
C GLY A 83 -0.37 3.11 -5.02
N SER A 84 0.93 3.43 -5.19
CA SER A 84 1.65 4.36 -4.30
C SER A 84 1.00 5.74 -4.21
N SER A 85 0.56 6.31 -5.33
CA SER A 85 -0.07 7.63 -5.38
C SER A 85 -1.41 7.68 -4.62
N THR A 86 -2.16 6.56 -4.52
CA THR A 86 -3.40 6.53 -3.73
C THR A 86 -3.14 6.72 -2.24
N GLY A 87 -1.98 6.27 -1.74
CA GLY A 87 -1.58 6.48 -0.36
C GLY A 87 -1.37 7.96 -0.03
N PHE A 88 -0.66 8.69 -0.88
CA PHE A 88 -0.45 10.13 -0.72
C PHE A 88 -1.75 10.93 -0.85
N THR A 89 -2.61 10.55 -1.79
CA THR A 89 -3.95 11.14 -1.94
C THR A 89 -4.80 10.92 -0.68
N ALA A 90 -4.80 9.72 -0.13
CA ALA A 90 -5.55 9.39 1.09
C ALA A 90 -5.02 10.13 2.32
N LEU A 91 -3.69 10.34 2.45
CA LEU A 91 -3.12 11.21 3.48
C LEU A 91 -3.63 12.64 3.34
N ALA A 92 -3.66 13.19 2.11
CA ALA A 92 -4.13 14.55 1.85
C ALA A 92 -5.60 14.77 2.28
N HIS A 93 -6.43 13.73 2.16
CA HIS A 93 -7.84 13.77 2.54
C HIS A 93 -8.12 13.31 3.98
N GLY A 94 -7.09 12.94 4.74
CA GLY A 94 -7.27 12.38 6.08
C GLY A 94 -7.95 11.00 6.10
N GLU A 95 -7.88 10.28 4.99
CA GLU A 95 -8.46 8.93 4.82
C GLU A 95 -7.46 7.82 5.16
N ALA A 96 -6.18 8.15 5.29
CA ALA A 96 -5.11 7.27 5.75
C ALA A 96 -4.28 7.93 6.83
N ASP A 97 -3.68 7.11 7.68
CA ASP A 97 -2.74 7.51 8.72
C ASP A 97 -1.29 7.28 8.27
N LEU A 98 -1.10 6.30 7.36
CA LEU A 98 0.18 5.99 6.72
C LEU A 98 -0.01 5.78 5.21
N ALA A 99 0.93 6.29 4.42
CA ALA A 99 1.07 5.95 3.01
C ALA A 99 2.13 4.86 2.83
N ALA A 100 1.77 3.74 2.20
CA ALA A 100 2.74 2.75 1.75
C ALA A 100 3.14 3.09 0.31
N ALA A 101 4.43 3.30 0.06
CA ALA A 101 4.91 3.67 -1.27
C ALA A 101 6.12 2.82 -1.67
N SER A 102 6.15 2.36 -2.92
CA SER A 102 7.30 1.66 -3.53
C SER A 102 8.19 2.61 -4.35
N ARG A 103 8.07 3.89 -4.10
CA ARG A 103 8.90 4.98 -4.62
C ARG A 103 8.94 6.14 -3.64
N PRO A 104 9.90 7.05 -3.73
CA PRO A 104 9.87 8.31 -2.98
C PRO A 104 8.61 9.13 -3.31
N ILE A 105 8.24 10.02 -2.41
CA ILE A 105 7.20 11.03 -2.65
C ILE A 105 7.65 11.99 -3.76
N SER A 106 6.78 12.28 -4.74
CA SER A 106 7.05 13.26 -5.79
C SER A 106 7.02 14.70 -5.27
N ASP A 107 7.56 15.65 -6.04
CA ASP A 107 7.53 17.08 -5.68
C ASP A 107 6.10 17.61 -5.60
N ALA A 108 5.24 17.19 -6.51
CA ALA A 108 3.83 17.60 -6.52
C ALA A 108 3.08 17.08 -5.28
N GLU A 109 3.28 15.83 -4.92
CA GLU A 109 2.67 15.23 -3.71
C GLU A 109 3.21 15.88 -2.44
N ALA A 110 4.53 16.11 -2.34
CA ALA A 110 5.14 16.78 -1.21
C ALA A 110 4.60 18.22 -1.04
N GLN A 111 4.40 18.94 -2.14
CA GLN A 111 3.79 20.27 -2.11
C GLN A 111 2.32 20.23 -1.67
N GLN A 112 1.54 19.27 -2.16
CA GLN A 112 0.15 19.06 -1.77
C GLN A 112 0.00 18.73 -0.27
N LEU A 113 0.93 17.95 0.27
CA LEU A 113 0.94 17.48 1.65
C LEU A 113 1.73 18.36 2.60
N LYS A 114 2.18 19.54 2.16
CA LYS A 114 3.01 20.47 2.94
C LYS A 114 2.45 20.82 4.32
N ALA A 115 1.13 20.81 4.48
CA ALA A 115 0.49 21.04 5.76
C ALA A 115 0.79 19.97 6.82
N LEU A 116 1.18 18.76 6.41
CA LEU A 116 1.58 17.66 7.29
C LEU A 116 3.06 17.71 7.69
N GLY A 117 3.82 18.68 7.17
CA GLY A 117 5.25 18.84 7.41
C GLY A 117 6.11 18.33 6.25
N ASP A 118 7.41 18.14 6.49
CA ASP A 118 8.34 17.58 5.51
C ASP A 118 8.25 16.05 5.52
N LEU A 119 7.52 15.50 4.55
CA LEU A 119 7.35 14.05 4.40
C LEU A 119 8.58 13.32 3.85
N ARG A 120 9.64 14.05 3.48
CA ARG A 120 10.95 13.47 3.09
C ARG A 120 11.93 13.39 4.27
N ALA A 121 11.58 13.99 5.39
CA ALA A 121 12.39 13.92 6.59
C ALA A 121 12.45 12.47 7.12
N ALA A 122 13.58 12.07 7.70
CA ALA A 122 13.77 10.76 8.30
C ALA A 122 12.77 10.42 9.44
N SER A 123 12.12 11.45 9.99
CA SER A 123 11.04 11.27 10.97
C SER A 123 9.70 10.89 10.34
N ALA A 124 9.50 11.16 9.05
CA ALA A 124 8.25 10.90 8.32
C ALA A 124 8.38 9.74 7.33
N GLU A 125 9.53 9.62 6.66
CA GLU A 125 9.80 8.53 5.72
C GLU A 125 10.60 7.41 6.38
N GLN A 126 10.08 6.18 6.30
CA GLN A 126 10.73 4.98 6.82
C GLN A 126 10.97 3.99 5.68
N VAL A 127 12.23 3.83 5.26
CA VAL A 127 12.60 2.85 4.24
C VAL A 127 12.61 1.46 4.89
N ILE A 128 11.69 0.59 4.48
CA ILE A 128 11.53 -0.77 5.03
C ILE A 128 12.25 -1.84 4.19
N GLY A 129 12.69 -1.50 2.99
CA GLY A 129 13.41 -2.40 2.09
C GLY A 129 13.77 -1.72 0.78
N LEU A 130 14.62 -2.37 -0.01
CA LEU A 130 14.93 -1.98 -1.38
C LEU A 130 14.22 -2.94 -2.32
N ASP A 131 13.65 -2.40 -3.39
CA ASP A 131 12.99 -3.14 -4.46
C ASP A 131 13.62 -2.79 -5.81
N GLY A 132 13.38 -3.61 -6.82
CA GLY A 132 13.86 -3.40 -8.17
C GLY A 132 12.80 -3.72 -9.21
N VAL A 133 12.81 -2.98 -10.31
CA VAL A 133 11.93 -3.22 -11.44
C VAL A 133 12.64 -4.15 -12.42
N ALA A 134 12.05 -5.29 -12.71
CA ALA A 134 12.55 -6.23 -13.71
C ALA A 134 11.63 -6.23 -14.94
N VAL A 135 12.25 -6.19 -16.11
CA VAL A 135 11.56 -6.44 -17.38
C VAL A 135 11.72 -7.91 -17.71
N ILE A 136 10.62 -8.58 -17.93
CA ILE A 136 10.60 -10.02 -18.21
C ILE A 136 10.12 -10.27 -19.64
N VAL A 137 10.68 -11.31 -20.26
CA VAL A 137 10.26 -11.84 -21.56
C VAL A 137 10.01 -13.35 -21.44
N HIS A 138 9.42 -13.95 -22.46
CA HIS A 138 9.23 -15.41 -22.48
C HIS A 138 10.59 -16.13 -22.37
N PRO A 139 10.70 -17.26 -21.64
CA PRO A 139 11.97 -18.00 -21.49
C PRO A 139 12.63 -18.41 -22.81
N ASP A 140 11.84 -18.67 -23.85
CA ASP A 140 12.35 -19.04 -25.18
C ASP A 140 12.76 -17.83 -26.04
N ASN A 141 12.63 -16.62 -25.52
CA ASN A 141 13.08 -15.43 -26.25
C ASN A 141 14.60 -15.41 -26.29
N PRO A 142 15.21 -15.40 -27.51
CA PRO A 142 16.66 -15.52 -27.64
C PRO A 142 17.41 -14.22 -27.34
N LEU A 143 16.72 -13.13 -27.00
CA LEU A 143 17.33 -11.86 -26.69
C LEU A 143 18.14 -11.93 -25.38
N PRO A 144 19.46 -11.76 -25.41
CA PRO A 144 20.27 -11.92 -24.19
C PRO A 144 20.21 -10.70 -23.28
N GLN A 145 20.00 -9.51 -23.83
CA GLN A 145 19.98 -8.23 -23.10
C GLN A 145 19.37 -7.12 -23.94
N LEU A 146 18.91 -6.07 -23.26
CA LEU A 146 18.57 -4.78 -23.84
C LEU A 146 19.34 -3.68 -23.14
N THR A 147 19.74 -2.66 -23.89
CA THR A 147 20.17 -1.38 -23.28
C THR A 147 18.94 -0.61 -22.78
N THR A 148 19.14 0.31 -21.83
CA THR A 148 18.07 1.19 -21.36
C THR A 148 17.45 1.98 -22.52
N GLN A 149 18.28 2.44 -23.47
CA GLN A 149 17.81 3.14 -24.67
C GLN A 149 16.91 2.28 -25.55
N GLN A 150 17.30 1.01 -25.82
CA GLN A 150 16.47 0.08 -26.58
C GLN A 150 15.15 -0.19 -25.86
N LEU A 151 15.20 -0.37 -24.54
CA LEU A 151 14.02 -0.55 -23.72
C LEU A 151 13.08 0.66 -23.81
N ALA A 152 13.63 1.88 -23.72
CA ALA A 152 12.88 3.11 -23.91
C ALA A 152 12.18 3.17 -25.29
N GLN A 153 12.91 2.82 -26.37
CA GLN A 153 12.37 2.79 -27.73
C GLN A 153 11.22 1.79 -27.87
N VAL A 154 11.35 0.62 -27.27
CA VAL A 154 10.29 -0.41 -27.27
C VAL A 154 9.05 0.11 -26.54
N PHE A 155 9.19 0.65 -25.34
CA PHE A 155 8.04 1.16 -24.57
C PHE A 155 7.46 2.46 -25.13
N ALA A 156 8.23 3.24 -25.87
CA ALA A 156 7.75 4.39 -26.64
C ALA A 156 7.07 4.00 -27.97
N GLY A 157 7.02 2.69 -28.31
CA GLY A 157 6.42 2.20 -29.57
C GLY A 157 7.23 2.50 -30.81
N GLN A 158 8.51 2.90 -30.67
CA GLN A 158 9.41 3.16 -31.80
C GLN A 158 9.97 1.85 -32.37
N VAL A 159 10.15 0.84 -31.53
CA VAL A 159 10.52 -0.52 -31.90
C VAL A 159 9.31 -1.41 -31.61
N GLN A 160 8.77 -2.05 -32.63
CA GLN A 160 7.51 -2.81 -32.53
C GLN A 160 7.67 -4.28 -32.85
N ARG A 161 8.84 -4.71 -33.32
CA ARG A 161 9.13 -6.08 -33.74
C ARG A 161 10.45 -6.56 -33.16
N TRP A 162 10.50 -7.85 -32.82
CA TRP A 162 11.71 -8.48 -32.29
C TRP A 162 12.85 -8.48 -33.30
N GLU A 163 12.55 -8.52 -34.63
CA GLU A 163 13.56 -8.45 -35.67
C GLU A 163 14.34 -7.14 -35.67
N GLU A 164 13.74 -6.05 -35.24
CA GLU A 164 14.39 -4.74 -35.10
C GLU A 164 15.46 -4.72 -33.98
N LEU A 165 15.36 -5.69 -33.06
CA LEU A 165 16.35 -5.92 -32.01
C LEU A 165 17.33 -7.03 -32.34
N GLY A 166 17.29 -7.55 -33.60
CA GLY A 166 18.22 -8.54 -34.11
C GLY A 166 17.88 -9.99 -33.73
N VAL A 167 16.66 -10.25 -33.25
CA VAL A 167 16.20 -11.62 -32.91
C VAL A 167 14.87 -11.93 -33.62
N PRO A 168 14.59 -13.19 -33.95
CA PRO A 168 13.30 -13.57 -34.51
C PRO A 168 12.20 -13.49 -33.47
N GLY A 169 10.94 -13.29 -33.88
CA GLY A 169 9.81 -13.33 -32.93
C GLY A 169 8.56 -12.56 -33.31
N GLY A 170 8.57 -11.73 -34.36
CA GLY A 170 7.39 -10.99 -34.81
C GLY A 170 7.06 -9.76 -33.95
N ALA A 171 5.78 -9.47 -33.80
CA ALA A 171 5.34 -8.28 -33.07
C ALA A 171 5.66 -8.36 -31.55
N ILE A 172 6.06 -7.22 -30.99
CA ILE A 172 6.25 -7.06 -29.54
C ILE A 172 4.91 -6.67 -28.93
N HIS A 173 4.47 -7.43 -27.94
CA HIS A 173 3.30 -7.11 -27.11
C HIS A 173 3.76 -6.59 -25.75
N LEU A 174 3.44 -5.34 -25.43
CA LEU A 174 3.83 -4.69 -24.20
C LEU A 174 2.78 -4.91 -23.11
N TYR A 175 3.24 -5.23 -21.92
CA TYR A 175 2.42 -5.31 -20.72
C TYR A 175 3.04 -4.41 -19.65
N ALA A 176 2.30 -3.42 -19.19
CA ALA A 176 2.72 -2.51 -18.15
C ALA A 176 1.66 -2.41 -17.06
N ARG A 177 2.04 -1.88 -15.90
CA ARG A 177 1.10 -1.49 -14.85
C ARG A 177 0.42 -0.17 -15.23
N ASP A 178 -0.67 0.12 -14.58
CA ASP A 178 -1.39 1.39 -14.69
C ASP A 178 -0.58 2.57 -14.06
N ASP A 179 -1.02 3.78 -14.35
CA ASP A 179 -0.37 5.04 -13.93
C ASP A 179 -0.41 5.32 -12.42
N ARG A 180 -1.21 4.58 -11.64
CA ARG A 180 -1.23 4.65 -10.17
C ARG A 180 -0.17 3.75 -9.54
N SER A 181 0.50 2.93 -10.33
CA SER A 181 1.51 1.98 -9.89
C SER A 181 2.84 2.67 -9.64
N GLY A 182 3.36 2.61 -8.41
CA GLY A 182 4.72 3.06 -8.11
C GLY A 182 5.79 2.32 -8.91
N THR A 183 5.58 1.06 -9.29
CA THR A 183 6.46 0.31 -10.19
C THR A 183 6.51 0.93 -11.57
N PHE A 184 5.35 1.32 -12.13
CA PHE A 184 5.29 1.97 -13.43
C PHE A 184 5.92 3.37 -13.39
N GLU A 185 5.66 4.16 -12.36
CA GLU A 185 6.28 5.48 -12.17
C GLU A 185 7.80 5.37 -12.02
N THR A 186 8.30 4.38 -11.27
CA THR A 186 9.75 4.12 -11.16
C THR A 186 10.35 3.73 -12.51
N PHE A 187 9.68 2.84 -13.25
CA PHE A 187 10.12 2.47 -14.60
C PHE A 187 10.15 3.67 -15.54
N LYS A 188 9.12 4.50 -15.52
CA LYS A 188 9.03 5.71 -16.33
C LYS A 188 10.21 6.66 -16.06
N ALA A 189 10.48 6.94 -14.79
CA ALA A 189 11.57 7.83 -14.38
C ALA A 189 12.97 7.28 -14.72
N LEU A 190 13.17 5.94 -14.71
CA LEU A 190 14.47 5.33 -14.96
C LEU A 190 14.73 5.00 -16.43
N VAL A 191 13.68 4.87 -17.24
CA VAL A 191 13.79 4.35 -18.60
C VAL A 191 13.21 5.30 -19.65
N LEU A 192 12.12 6.04 -19.36
CA LEU A 192 11.40 6.84 -20.35
C LEU A 192 11.70 8.36 -20.25
N GLU A 193 12.23 8.83 -19.15
CA GLU A 193 12.65 10.22 -18.87
C GLU A 193 14.19 10.35 -18.86
#